data_8e1aad9300faa8652ab66c559254827d
#
_entry.id   8e1aad9300faa8652ab66c559254827d
#
_cell.length_a   1.000
_cell.length_b   1.000
_cell.length_c   1.000
_cell.angle_alpha   90.00
_cell.angle_beta   90.00
_cell.angle_gamma   90.00
#
_symmetry.space_group_name_H-M   'P 1'
#
loop_
_entity.id
_entity.type
_entity.pdbx_description
1 polymer ?
#
loop_
_entity_poly.entity_id
_entity_poly.type
_entity_poly.pdbx_seq_one_letter_code
_entity_poly.pdbx_strand_id
1 'polypeptide(L)'
;MTTVITGGSRGIGAAAVERFAARGDRVFFLYEKEHQAARAVAEKTGATPICCDVADAEAVRQAFRRIGDVDILINNAGICYYGLMSMMPEKDWDRIFDVNVKGIYHCVNAAMPSFLQKQKGCVINVTSMWGRVGASCETAYSATKGAVIALTKALAKELGPSGIRVNAVAPGVILTDMCAGVDPEILKDMAGEAPVGRNGTPMDVVQAMEYLANADFVTGHILNVDGGYVL
;
A
#
# COMPACT_ATOMS: atom_id res chain seq x y z
N MET A 1 1.60 11.31 15.94
CA MET A 1 1.33 11.70 14.54
C MET A 1 -0.03 11.13 14.11
N THR A 2 -0.66 11.69 13.09
CA THR A 2 -1.87 11.11 12.49
C THR A 2 -1.47 10.31 11.24
N THR A 3 -1.69 9.00 11.28
CA THR A 3 -1.37 8.07 10.18
C THR A 3 -2.65 7.54 9.56
N VAL A 4 -2.73 7.63 8.22
CA VAL A 4 -3.84 7.08 7.42
C VAL A 4 -3.32 5.90 6.61
N ILE A 5 -4.01 4.76 6.70
CA ILE A 5 -3.63 3.52 6.01
C ILE A 5 -4.81 3.02 5.17
N THR A 6 -4.62 2.85 3.87
CA THR A 6 -5.66 2.26 3.01
C THR A 6 -5.54 0.74 2.96
N GLY A 7 -6.68 0.04 2.90
CA GLY A 7 -6.70 -1.42 2.94
C GLY A 7 -6.25 -2.01 4.29
N GLY A 8 -6.61 -1.34 5.41
CA GLY A 8 -6.12 -1.67 6.74
C GLY A 8 -6.81 -2.82 7.47
N SER A 9 -7.78 -3.52 6.84
CA SER A 9 -8.54 -4.56 7.51
C SER A 9 -7.87 -5.93 7.57
N ARG A 10 -6.86 -6.21 6.72
CA ARG A 10 -6.17 -7.50 6.64
C ARG A 10 -4.75 -7.38 6.08
N GLY A 11 -4.00 -8.48 6.13
CA GLY A 11 -2.68 -8.61 5.53
C GLY A 11 -1.67 -7.53 5.96
N ILE A 12 -0.92 -7.00 5.00
CA ILE A 12 0.09 -5.95 5.24
C ILE A 12 -0.55 -4.71 5.88
N GLY A 13 -1.74 -4.32 5.41
CA GLY A 13 -2.44 -3.15 5.94
C GLY A 13 -2.80 -3.28 7.41
N ALA A 14 -3.34 -4.41 7.85
CA ALA A 14 -3.66 -4.66 9.26
C ALA A 14 -2.39 -4.66 10.15
N ALA A 15 -1.33 -5.32 9.69
CA ALA A 15 -0.04 -5.29 10.38
C ALA A 15 0.54 -3.87 10.50
N ALA A 16 0.36 -3.04 9.46
CA ALA A 16 0.73 -1.63 9.50
C ALA A 16 -0.12 -0.85 10.51
N VAL A 17 -1.45 -1.07 10.56
CA VAL A 17 -2.32 -0.46 11.58
C VAL A 17 -1.84 -0.81 12.98
N GLU A 18 -1.58 -2.09 13.25
CA GLU A 18 -1.07 -2.56 14.55
C GLU A 18 0.26 -1.88 14.92
N ARG A 19 1.20 -1.84 14.00
CA ARG A 19 2.53 -1.28 14.26
C ARG A 19 2.49 0.23 14.51
N PHE A 20 1.79 0.97 13.67
CA PHE A 20 1.71 2.43 13.80
C PHE A 20 0.88 2.85 15.03
N ALA A 21 -0.16 2.10 15.40
CA ALA A 21 -0.87 2.31 16.66
C ALA A 21 0.03 2.03 17.88
N ALA A 22 0.78 0.93 17.87
CA ALA A 22 1.74 0.61 18.94
C ALA A 22 2.87 1.64 19.07
N ARG A 23 3.21 2.35 17.99
CA ARG A 23 4.14 3.49 17.98
C ARG A 23 3.58 4.73 18.67
N GLY A 24 2.29 4.76 18.96
CA GLY A 24 1.58 5.88 19.59
C GLY A 24 0.97 6.87 18.58
N ASP A 25 0.83 6.49 17.32
CA ASP A 25 0.13 7.30 16.33
C ASP A 25 -1.40 7.23 16.53
N ARG A 26 -2.06 8.31 16.19
CA ARG A 26 -3.51 8.30 15.95
C ARG A 26 -3.74 7.70 14.57
N VAL A 27 -4.16 6.43 14.51
CA VAL A 27 -4.30 5.69 13.26
C VAL A 27 -5.75 5.69 12.80
N PHE A 28 -5.95 6.07 11.54
CA PHE A 28 -7.18 5.83 10.78
C PHE A 28 -6.88 4.84 9.67
N PHE A 29 -7.81 3.93 9.38
CA PHE A 29 -7.63 3.05 8.24
C PHE A 29 -8.90 2.91 7.41
N LEU A 30 -8.71 2.92 6.08
CA LEU A 30 -9.78 2.74 5.11
C LEU A 30 -9.90 1.26 4.74
N TYR A 31 -11.12 0.79 4.57
CA TYR A 31 -11.45 -0.55 4.11
C TYR A 31 -12.74 -0.53 3.28
N GLU A 32 -12.91 -1.48 2.35
CA GLU A 32 -14.10 -1.50 1.46
C GLU A 32 -15.21 -2.42 2.00
N LYS A 33 -14.92 -3.72 2.21
CA LYS A 33 -15.94 -4.76 2.43
C LYS A 33 -15.81 -5.54 3.73
N GLU A 34 -14.61 -5.72 4.23
CA GLU A 34 -14.30 -6.63 5.34
C GLU A 34 -14.66 -6.03 6.71
N HIS A 35 -15.96 -5.82 6.97
CA HIS A 35 -16.43 -5.13 8.18
C HIS A 35 -16.03 -5.83 9.49
N GLN A 36 -16.10 -7.17 9.53
CA GLN A 36 -15.72 -7.93 10.73
C GLN A 36 -14.22 -7.86 11.00
N ALA A 37 -13.39 -8.04 9.97
CA ALA A 37 -11.95 -7.92 10.08
C ALA A 37 -11.54 -6.51 10.49
N ALA A 38 -12.15 -5.47 9.90
CA ALA A 38 -11.89 -4.07 10.27
C ALA A 38 -12.26 -3.80 11.73
N ARG A 39 -13.38 -4.35 12.23
CA ARG A 39 -13.76 -4.23 13.65
C ARG A 39 -12.73 -4.90 14.56
N ALA A 40 -12.31 -6.12 14.24
CA ALA A 40 -11.31 -6.84 15.03
C ALA A 40 -9.97 -6.08 15.13
N VAL A 41 -9.49 -5.49 14.00
CA VAL A 41 -8.29 -4.65 14.00
C VAL A 41 -8.50 -3.41 14.88
N ALA A 42 -9.65 -2.74 14.78
CA ALA A 42 -9.97 -1.55 15.57
C ALA A 42 -10.02 -1.87 17.10
N GLU A 43 -10.68 -2.95 17.47
CA GLU A 43 -10.77 -3.39 18.88
C GLU A 43 -9.40 -3.73 19.48
N LYS A 44 -8.54 -4.37 18.67
CA LYS A 44 -7.18 -4.74 19.08
C LYS A 44 -6.25 -3.54 19.25
N THR A 45 -6.42 -2.49 18.42
CA THR A 45 -5.43 -1.42 18.28
C THR A 45 -5.87 -0.06 18.77
N GLY A 46 -7.19 0.15 18.94
CA GLY A 46 -7.77 1.47 19.17
C GLY A 46 -7.80 2.35 17.90
N ALA A 47 -7.36 1.86 16.76
CA ALA A 47 -7.41 2.60 15.49
C ALA A 47 -8.85 2.79 15.00
N THR A 48 -9.09 3.85 14.24
CA THR A 48 -10.42 4.20 13.74
C THR A 48 -10.65 3.65 12.33
N PRO A 49 -11.57 2.69 12.12
CA PRO A 49 -11.92 2.18 10.81
C PRO A 49 -12.87 3.13 10.08
N ILE A 50 -12.69 3.31 8.78
CA ILE A 50 -13.60 4.07 7.91
C ILE A 50 -13.89 3.22 6.68
N CYS A 51 -15.18 2.86 6.49
CA CYS A 51 -15.62 2.16 5.29
C CYS A 51 -15.54 3.12 4.10
N CYS A 52 -14.68 2.82 3.13
CA CYS A 52 -14.38 3.68 1.99
C CYS A 52 -13.74 2.85 0.87
N ASP A 53 -14.35 2.84 -0.32
CA ASP A 53 -13.69 2.41 -1.54
C ASP A 53 -12.75 3.52 -2.03
N VAL A 54 -11.46 3.24 -2.13
CA VAL A 54 -10.47 4.23 -2.59
C VAL A 54 -10.65 4.61 -4.07
N ALA A 55 -11.36 3.80 -4.85
CA ALA A 55 -11.73 4.12 -6.23
C ALA A 55 -12.82 5.22 -6.32
N ASP A 56 -13.59 5.44 -5.25
CA ASP A 56 -14.60 6.49 -5.18
C ASP A 56 -13.99 7.79 -4.61
N ALA A 57 -13.82 8.77 -5.49
CA ALA A 57 -13.24 10.07 -5.14
C ALA A 57 -14.02 10.82 -4.07
N GLU A 58 -15.37 10.73 -4.08
CA GLU A 58 -16.18 11.46 -3.09
C GLU A 58 -16.12 10.77 -1.73
N ALA A 59 -16.18 9.43 -1.70
CA ALA A 59 -16.00 8.66 -0.48
C ALA A 59 -14.64 8.97 0.18
N VAL A 60 -13.56 9.04 -0.62
CA VAL A 60 -12.23 9.41 -0.12
C VAL A 60 -12.22 10.83 0.43
N ARG A 61 -12.78 11.82 -0.29
CA ARG A 61 -12.86 13.20 0.21
C ARG A 61 -13.62 13.29 1.54
N GLN A 62 -14.74 12.55 1.68
CA GLN A 62 -15.51 12.50 2.92
C GLN A 62 -14.74 11.86 4.06
N ALA A 63 -14.01 10.77 3.80
CA ALA A 63 -13.17 10.12 4.79
C ALA A 63 -12.09 11.08 5.30
N PHE A 64 -11.37 11.77 4.42
CA PHE A 64 -10.31 12.70 4.81
C PHE A 64 -10.85 13.96 5.50
N ARG A 65 -12.03 14.45 5.16
CA ARG A 65 -12.70 15.52 5.94
C ARG A 65 -12.96 15.11 7.39
N ARG A 66 -13.33 13.84 7.64
CA ARG A 66 -13.56 13.29 9.00
C ARG A 66 -12.25 13.06 9.76
N ILE A 67 -11.18 12.69 9.06
CA ILE A 67 -9.84 12.47 9.64
C ILE A 67 -9.23 13.81 10.09
N GLY A 68 -9.36 14.84 9.27
CA GLY A 68 -8.70 16.13 9.46
C GLY A 68 -7.23 16.09 9.07
N ASP A 69 -6.36 16.52 9.97
CA ASP A 69 -4.92 16.59 9.71
C ASP A 69 -4.27 15.22 9.56
N VAL A 70 -3.41 15.10 8.54
CA VAL A 70 -2.64 13.89 8.22
C VAL A 70 -1.14 14.20 8.26
N ASP A 71 -0.35 13.32 8.87
CA ASP A 71 1.12 13.40 8.89
C ASP A 71 1.75 12.32 8.00
N ILE A 72 1.16 11.11 7.99
CA ILE A 72 1.62 9.97 7.21
C ILE A 72 0.44 9.37 6.46
N LEU A 73 0.60 9.14 5.15
CA LEU A 73 -0.34 8.41 4.31
C LEU A 73 0.33 7.14 3.78
N ILE A 74 -0.23 5.97 4.10
CA ILE A 74 0.21 4.68 3.59
C ILE A 74 -0.84 4.16 2.60
N ASN A 75 -0.53 4.22 1.31
CA ASN A 75 -1.36 3.70 0.24
C ASN A 75 -1.06 2.21 0.05
N ASN A 76 -1.79 1.37 0.78
CA ASN A 76 -1.64 -0.07 0.74
C ASN A 76 -2.81 -0.78 0.04
N ALA A 77 -3.99 -0.17 -0.05
CA ALA A 77 -5.13 -0.77 -0.74
C ALA A 77 -4.75 -1.22 -2.16
N GLY A 78 -5.09 -2.45 -2.50
CA GLY A 78 -4.81 -3.03 -3.79
C GLY A 78 -5.51 -4.36 -3.99
N ILE A 79 -5.80 -4.65 -5.24
CA ILE A 79 -6.37 -5.91 -5.70
C ILE A 79 -5.47 -6.50 -6.79
N CYS A 80 -5.54 -7.81 -6.99
CA CYS A 80 -4.88 -8.49 -8.09
C CYS A 80 -5.93 -9.18 -8.99
N TYR A 81 -5.49 -9.51 -10.19
CA TYR A 81 -6.18 -10.39 -11.12
C TYR A 81 -5.16 -11.42 -11.60
N TYR A 82 -5.50 -12.68 -11.46
CA TYR A 82 -4.69 -13.79 -11.93
C TYR A 82 -5.36 -14.46 -13.13
N GLY A 83 -4.73 -14.39 -14.28
CA GLY A 83 -5.21 -14.97 -15.52
C GLY A 83 -4.50 -14.41 -16.76
N LEU A 84 -4.66 -15.11 -17.88
CA LEU A 84 -4.09 -14.66 -19.16
C LEU A 84 -4.71 -13.33 -19.58
N MET A 85 -3.90 -12.43 -20.11
CA MET A 85 -4.32 -11.12 -20.62
C MET A 85 -5.44 -11.23 -21.65
N SER A 86 -5.38 -12.23 -22.53
CA SER A 86 -6.39 -12.48 -23.57
C SER A 86 -7.76 -12.88 -23.04
N MET A 87 -7.86 -13.27 -21.77
CA MET A 87 -9.09 -13.71 -21.11
C MET A 87 -9.59 -12.70 -20.08
N MET A 88 -8.83 -11.62 -19.84
CA MET A 88 -9.19 -10.61 -18.85
C MET A 88 -10.33 -9.74 -19.35
N PRO A 89 -11.48 -9.66 -18.64
CA PRO A 89 -12.55 -8.73 -18.99
C PRO A 89 -12.08 -7.26 -18.79
N GLU A 90 -12.48 -6.37 -19.69
CA GLU A 90 -12.16 -4.93 -19.62
C GLU A 90 -12.58 -4.30 -18.29
N LYS A 91 -13.75 -4.67 -17.75
CA LYS A 91 -14.20 -4.22 -16.42
C LYS A 91 -13.24 -4.55 -15.28
N ASP A 92 -12.55 -5.70 -15.36
CA ASP A 92 -11.59 -6.11 -14.33
C ASP A 92 -10.25 -5.37 -14.51
N TRP A 93 -9.87 -5.09 -15.77
CA TRP A 93 -8.77 -4.18 -16.09
C TRP A 93 -9.01 -2.78 -15.50
N ASP A 94 -10.19 -2.19 -15.77
CA ASP A 94 -10.55 -0.86 -15.27
C ASP A 94 -10.54 -0.84 -13.74
N ARG A 95 -11.15 -1.87 -13.11
CA ARG A 95 -11.25 -1.95 -11.65
C ARG A 95 -9.87 -2.03 -10.98
N ILE A 96 -8.94 -2.81 -11.53
CA ILE A 96 -7.60 -2.94 -10.94
C ILE A 96 -6.82 -1.60 -11.05
N PHE A 97 -6.98 -0.84 -12.14
CA PHE A 97 -6.41 0.48 -12.26
C PHE A 97 -7.09 1.51 -11.36
N ASP A 98 -8.41 1.48 -11.24
CA ASP A 98 -9.16 2.37 -10.35
C ASP A 98 -8.74 2.20 -8.90
N VAL A 99 -8.55 0.97 -8.43
CA VAL A 99 -8.12 0.71 -7.04
C VAL A 99 -6.64 1.00 -6.87
N ASN A 100 -5.76 0.35 -7.67
CA ASN A 100 -4.33 0.30 -7.40
C ASN A 100 -3.60 1.60 -7.77
N VAL A 101 -4.11 2.38 -8.72
CA VAL A 101 -3.47 3.60 -9.22
C VAL A 101 -4.30 4.84 -8.89
N LYS A 102 -5.55 4.88 -9.34
CA LYS A 102 -6.42 6.03 -9.17
C LYS A 102 -6.80 6.24 -7.69
N GLY A 103 -6.93 5.14 -6.91
CA GLY A 103 -7.11 5.22 -5.47
C GLY A 103 -5.98 5.95 -4.75
N ILE A 104 -4.71 5.73 -5.16
CA ILE A 104 -3.56 6.48 -4.65
C ILE A 104 -3.68 7.97 -4.99
N TYR A 105 -4.02 8.30 -6.24
CA TYR A 105 -4.27 9.66 -6.67
C TYR A 105 -5.33 10.35 -5.80
N HIS A 106 -6.45 9.69 -5.54
CA HIS A 106 -7.52 10.24 -4.69
C HIS A 106 -7.03 10.52 -3.26
N CYS A 107 -6.34 9.56 -2.64
CA CYS A 107 -5.85 9.68 -1.27
C CYS A 107 -4.75 10.75 -1.13
N VAL A 108 -3.81 10.81 -2.07
CA VAL A 108 -2.75 11.84 -2.07
C VAL A 108 -3.37 13.24 -2.19
N ASN A 109 -4.31 13.44 -3.14
CA ASN A 109 -4.98 14.72 -3.29
C ASN A 109 -5.80 15.11 -2.04
N ALA A 110 -6.44 14.15 -1.39
CA ALA A 110 -7.21 14.40 -0.18
C ALA A 110 -6.33 14.76 1.03
N ALA A 111 -5.11 14.21 1.12
CA ALA A 111 -4.14 14.54 2.16
C ALA A 111 -3.36 15.84 1.88
N MET A 112 -3.29 16.26 0.61
CA MET A 112 -2.45 17.37 0.16
C MET A 112 -2.67 18.68 0.93
N PRO A 113 -3.90 19.15 1.20
CA PRO A 113 -4.10 20.39 1.96
C PRO A 113 -3.41 20.37 3.33
N SER A 114 -3.49 19.24 4.06
CA SER A 114 -2.83 19.06 5.35
C SER A 114 -1.31 19.09 5.24
N PHE A 115 -0.75 18.41 4.25
CA PHE A 115 0.70 18.38 4.02
C PHE A 115 1.25 19.76 3.65
N LEU A 116 0.58 20.47 2.72
CA LEU A 116 1.01 21.81 2.30
C LEU A 116 0.88 22.85 3.41
N GLN A 117 -0.18 22.80 4.21
CA GLN A 117 -0.32 23.69 5.36
C GLN A 117 0.81 23.51 6.38
N LYS A 118 1.24 22.27 6.61
CA LYS A 118 2.30 21.93 7.56
C LYS A 118 3.70 22.09 6.98
N GLN A 119 3.84 22.22 5.64
CA GLN A 119 5.10 22.10 4.92
C GLN A 119 5.88 20.84 5.34
N LYS A 120 5.14 19.76 5.60
CA LYS A 120 5.66 18.48 6.06
C LYS A 120 4.65 17.37 5.78
N GLY A 121 5.13 16.24 5.29
CA GLY A 121 4.31 15.05 5.05
C GLY A 121 5.13 13.84 4.67
N CYS A 122 4.54 12.67 4.84
CA CYS A 122 5.14 11.42 4.40
C CYS A 122 4.09 10.55 3.69
N VAL A 123 4.37 10.20 2.43
CA VAL A 123 3.58 9.25 1.66
C VAL A 123 4.40 7.99 1.44
N ILE A 124 3.82 6.82 1.75
CA ILE A 124 4.41 5.51 1.50
C ILE A 124 3.45 4.71 0.64
N ASN A 125 3.85 4.39 -0.58
CA ASN A 125 3.07 3.59 -1.51
C ASN A 125 3.48 2.12 -1.44
N VAL A 126 2.53 1.21 -1.54
CA VAL A 126 2.82 -0.23 -1.66
C VAL A 126 2.76 -0.62 -3.13
N THR A 127 3.93 -0.83 -3.73
CA THR A 127 4.06 -1.40 -5.06
C THR A 127 4.21 -2.93 -4.99
N SER A 128 5.05 -3.54 -5.78
CA SER A 128 5.36 -4.98 -5.79
C SER A 128 6.67 -5.20 -6.55
N MET A 129 7.34 -6.32 -6.28
CA MET A 129 8.41 -6.81 -7.16
C MET A 129 7.92 -6.97 -8.60
N TRP A 130 6.66 -7.36 -8.82
CA TRP A 130 6.06 -7.50 -10.15
C TRP A 130 5.90 -6.16 -10.89
N GLY A 131 5.88 -5.04 -10.20
CA GLY A 131 5.95 -3.71 -10.82
C GLY A 131 7.34 -3.38 -11.40
N ARG A 132 8.38 -4.15 -11.05
CA ARG A 132 9.75 -3.99 -11.54
C ARG A 132 10.08 -4.93 -12.68
N VAL A 133 9.68 -6.21 -12.56
CA VAL A 133 10.08 -7.26 -13.51
C VAL A 133 8.91 -7.84 -14.30
N GLY A 134 7.67 -7.57 -13.87
CA GLY A 134 6.47 -8.19 -14.45
C GLY A 134 6.28 -9.64 -14.02
N ALA A 135 5.06 -10.15 -14.19
CA ALA A 135 4.74 -11.55 -13.95
C ALA A 135 3.74 -12.06 -14.99
N SER A 136 3.95 -13.30 -15.42
CA SER A 136 2.99 -14.01 -16.26
C SER A 136 1.67 -14.19 -15.50
N CYS A 137 0.55 -14.11 -16.19
CA CYS A 137 -0.80 -14.18 -15.65
C CYS A 137 -1.18 -13.04 -14.67
N GLU A 138 -0.29 -12.08 -14.43
CA GLU A 138 -0.54 -10.90 -13.60
C GLU A 138 -0.23 -9.59 -14.36
N THR A 139 -0.51 -9.56 -15.67
CA THR A 139 -0.14 -8.42 -16.55
C THR A 139 -0.71 -7.10 -16.07
N ALA A 140 -2.02 -7.04 -15.77
CA ALA A 140 -2.67 -5.81 -15.29
C ALA A 140 -2.14 -5.39 -13.91
N TYR A 141 -1.95 -6.35 -12.99
CA TYR A 141 -1.37 -6.09 -11.67
C TYR A 141 0.03 -5.51 -11.80
N SER A 142 0.90 -6.15 -12.58
CA SER A 142 2.26 -5.69 -12.86
C SER A 142 2.27 -4.28 -13.44
N ALA A 143 1.38 -3.99 -14.40
CA ALA A 143 1.24 -2.66 -15.01
C ALA A 143 0.85 -1.61 -13.98
N THR A 144 -0.15 -1.90 -13.10
CA THR A 144 -0.54 -0.97 -12.03
C THR A 144 0.59 -0.72 -11.05
N LYS A 145 1.35 -1.76 -10.67
CA LYS A 145 2.46 -1.64 -9.72
C LYS A 145 3.67 -0.92 -10.33
N GLY A 146 3.90 -1.06 -11.64
CA GLY A 146 4.84 -0.23 -12.40
C GLY A 146 4.43 1.24 -12.45
N ALA A 147 3.13 1.52 -12.64
CA ALA A 147 2.59 2.88 -12.57
C ALA A 147 2.81 3.51 -11.19
N VAL A 148 2.64 2.76 -10.10
CA VAL A 148 2.90 3.23 -8.71
C VAL A 148 4.37 3.60 -8.52
N ILE A 149 5.31 2.85 -9.12
CA ILE A 149 6.75 3.17 -9.08
C ILE A 149 7.02 4.53 -9.74
N ALA A 150 6.49 4.74 -10.95
CA ALA A 150 6.65 5.99 -11.69
C ALA A 150 5.99 7.17 -10.95
N LEU A 151 4.75 6.97 -10.44
CA LEU A 151 4.00 7.95 -9.65
C LEU A 151 4.78 8.37 -8.39
N THR A 152 5.35 7.42 -7.66
CA THR A 152 6.16 7.69 -6.46
C THR A 152 7.34 8.61 -6.76
N LYS A 153 8.08 8.33 -7.85
CA LYS A 153 9.24 9.14 -8.25
C LYS A 153 8.84 10.54 -8.70
N ALA A 154 7.72 10.67 -9.44
CA ALA A 154 7.21 11.95 -9.91
C ALA A 154 6.75 12.83 -8.73
N LEU A 155 5.91 12.28 -7.84
CA LEU A 155 5.42 12.97 -6.65
C LEU A 155 6.56 13.38 -5.71
N ALA A 156 7.60 12.56 -5.56
CA ALA A 156 8.76 12.91 -4.73
C ALA A 156 9.47 14.18 -5.24
N LYS A 157 9.60 14.33 -6.56
CA LYS A 157 10.20 15.53 -7.17
C LYS A 157 9.28 16.75 -7.06
N GLU A 158 7.99 16.56 -7.27
CA GLU A 158 6.99 17.62 -7.25
C GLU A 158 6.76 18.17 -5.85
N LEU A 159 6.66 17.29 -4.85
CA LEU A 159 6.27 17.64 -3.48
C LEU A 159 7.47 17.86 -2.54
N GLY A 160 8.66 17.40 -2.91
CA GLY A 160 9.89 17.58 -2.13
C GLY A 160 10.18 19.02 -1.73
N PRO A 161 10.06 20.02 -2.64
CA PRO A 161 10.22 21.43 -2.30
C PRO A 161 9.28 21.94 -1.19
N SER A 162 8.14 21.27 -0.98
CA SER A 162 7.18 21.57 0.09
C SER A 162 7.39 20.73 1.35
N GLY A 163 8.55 20.07 1.50
CA GLY A 163 8.86 19.25 2.67
C GLY A 163 8.11 17.93 2.75
N ILE A 164 7.49 17.47 1.65
CA ILE A 164 6.71 16.24 1.60
C ILE A 164 7.54 15.14 0.96
N ARG A 165 7.79 14.05 1.71
CA ARG A 165 8.51 12.88 1.21
C ARG A 165 7.56 11.85 0.64
N VAL A 166 7.92 11.25 -0.49
CA VAL A 166 7.13 10.20 -1.14
C VAL A 166 8.03 9.04 -1.49
N ASN A 167 7.79 7.88 -0.90
CA ASN A 167 8.55 6.65 -1.11
C ASN A 167 7.61 5.48 -1.38
N ALA A 168 8.16 4.35 -1.79
CA ALA A 168 7.41 3.11 -1.90
C ALA A 168 8.17 1.92 -1.29
N VAL A 169 7.42 0.94 -0.80
CA VAL A 169 7.91 -0.42 -0.55
C VAL A 169 7.50 -1.31 -1.72
N ALA A 170 8.38 -2.21 -2.14
CA ALA A 170 8.14 -3.20 -3.18
C ALA A 170 8.23 -4.61 -2.57
N PRO A 171 7.12 -5.15 -2.01
CA PRO A 171 7.10 -6.48 -1.44
C PRO A 171 7.32 -7.57 -2.50
N GLY A 172 7.98 -8.65 -2.10
CA GLY A 172 7.96 -9.93 -2.79
C GLY A 172 6.71 -10.74 -2.45
N VAL A 173 6.85 -12.06 -2.37
CA VAL A 173 5.77 -12.96 -1.91
C VAL A 173 5.61 -12.82 -0.41
N ILE A 174 4.49 -12.25 0.01
CA ILE A 174 4.16 -12.05 1.43
C ILE A 174 2.96 -12.93 1.78
N LEU A 175 3.12 -13.79 2.78
CA LEU A 175 2.08 -14.71 3.22
C LEU A 175 0.90 -13.95 3.83
N THR A 176 -0.13 -13.75 3.04
CA THR A 176 -1.38 -13.06 3.37
C THR A 176 -2.55 -13.77 2.70
N ASP A 177 -3.78 -13.31 2.96
CA ASP A 177 -4.98 -13.82 2.30
C ASP A 177 -4.91 -13.70 0.76
N MET A 178 -4.10 -12.79 0.23
CA MET A 178 -3.89 -12.65 -1.21
C MET A 178 -3.23 -13.90 -1.81
N CYS A 179 -2.48 -14.66 -1.02
CA CYS A 179 -1.85 -15.93 -1.40
C CYS A 179 -2.71 -17.16 -1.10
N ALA A 180 -3.90 -16.99 -0.48
CA ALA A 180 -4.72 -18.14 -0.01
C ALA A 180 -5.18 -19.11 -1.13
N GLY A 181 -5.20 -18.64 -2.38
CA GLY A 181 -5.52 -19.46 -3.55
C GLY A 181 -4.31 -20.01 -4.32
N VAL A 182 -3.09 -19.74 -3.85
CA VAL A 182 -1.87 -20.20 -4.51
C VAL A 182 -1.48 -21.57 -3.98
N ASP A 183 -1.11 -22.47 -4.87
CA ASP A 183 -0.65 -23.82 -4.50
C ASP A 183 0.53 -23.74 -3.53
N PRO A 184 0.51 -24.50 -2.41
CA PRO A 184 1.63 -24.52 -1.45
C PRO A 184 2.98 -24.87 -2.07
N GLU A 185 3.03 -25.76 -3.08
CA GLU A 185 4.27 -26.09 -3.78
C GLU A 185 4.81 -24.87 -4.57
N ILE A 186 3.94 -24.10 -5.22
CA ILE A 186 4.33 -22.86 -5.90
C ILE A 186 4.89 -21.85 -4.88
N LEU A 187 4.25 -21.69 -3.72
CA LEU A 187 4.76 -20.80 -2.67
C LEU A 187 6.13 -21.25 -2.13
N LYS A 188 6.37 -22.55 -2.06
CA LYS A 188 7.64 -23.14 -1.65
C LYS A 188 8.73 -22.91 -2.70
N ASP A 189 8.39 -23.07 -3.98
CA ASP A 189 9.31 -22.80 -5.09
C ASP A 189 9.71 -21.32 -5.10
N MET A 190 8.74 -20.42 -4.97
CA MET A 190 9.00 -18.98 -4.89
C MET A 190 9.86 -18.61 -3.67
N ALA A 191 9.69 -19.30 -2.54
CA ALA A 191 10.56 -19.12 -1.38
C ALA A 191 12.00 -19.54 -1.67
N GLY A 192 12.19 -20.61 -2.47
CA GLY A 192 13.50 -21.07 -2.92
C GLY A 192 14.22 -20.13 -3.90
N GLU A 193 13.45 -19.35 -4.67
CA GLU A 193 14.01 -18.34 -5.58
C GLU A 193 14.50 -17.08 -4.85
N ALA A 194 13.98 -16.80 -3.66
CA ALA A 194 14.46 -15.69 -2.85
C ALA A 194 15.78 -16.07 -2.15
N PRO A 195 16.87 -15.32 -2.32
CA PRO A 195 18.14 -15.57 -1.63
C PRO A 195 18.05 -15.76 -0.11
N VAL A 196 17.07 -15.15 0.54
CA VAL A 196 16.78 -15.32 1.98
C VAL A 196 16.14 -16.69 2.28
N GLY A 197 15.69 -17.44 1.27
CA GLY A 197 15.17 -18.81 1.40
C GLY A 197 13.80 -18.94 2.04
N ARG A 198 13.01 -17.87 2.07
CA ARG A 198 11.65 -17.88 2.62
C ARG A 198 10.75 -16.83 1.97
N ASN A 199 9.46 -17.05 2.02
CA ASN A 199 8.47 -16.01 1.78
C ASN A 199 8.47 -14.98 2.93
N GLY A 200 8.07 -13.74 2.62
CA GLY A 200 7.97 -12.68 3.62
C GLY A 200 6.70 -12.78 4.46
N THR A 201 6.70 -12.06 5.55
CA THR A 201 5.52 -11.83 6.41
C THR A 201 5.06 -10.37 6.29
N PRO A 202 3.81 -10.05 6.65
CA PRO A 202 3.36 -8.66 6.72
C PRO A 202 4.30 -7.76 7.53
N MET A 203 4.89 -8.29 8.62
CA MET A 203 5.79 -7.51 9.48
C MET A 203 7.12 -7.16 8.79
N ASP A 204 7.65 -8.03 7.90
CA ASP A 204 8.84 -7.69 7.12
C ASP A 204 8.63 -6.41 6.30
N VAL A 205 7.42 -6.26 5.72
CA VAL A 205 7.04 -5.06 4.94
C VAL A 205 6.83 -3.84 5.83
N VAL A 206 6.18 -4.04 6.98
CA VAL A 206 5.85 -2.95 7.90
C VAL A 206 7.09 -2.34 8.54
N GLN A 207 8.14 -3.14 8.82
CA GLN A 207 9.43 -2.62 9.29
C GLN A 207 10.07 -1.65 8.26
N ALA A 208 9.97 -1.96 6.98
CA ALA A 208 10.42 -1.08 5.92
C ALA A 208 9.57 0.20 5.82
N MET A 209 8.25 0.10 5.99
CA MET A 209 7.37 1.28 6.05
C MET A 209 7.74 2.18 7.23
N GLU A 210 7.99 1.61 8.42
CA GLU A 210 8.38 2.37 9.59
C GLU A 210 9.72 3.07 9.41
N TYR A 211 10.70 2.40 8.79
CA TYR A 211 11.96 3.03 8.40
C TYR A 211 11.73 4.23 7.50
N LEU A 212 10.96 4.08 6.42
CA LEU A 212 10.66 5.17 5.49
C LEU A 212 9.86 6.31 6.13
N ALA A 213 9.00 6.01 7.10
CA ALA A 213 8.27 7.02 7.86
C ALA A 213 9.21 7.94 8.67
N ASN A 214 10.31 7.38 9.19
CA ASN A 214 11.27 8.06 10.07
C ASN A 214 12.52 8.60 9.34
N ALA A 215 12.79 8.17 8.12
CA ALA A 215 13.99 8.53 7.36
C ALA A 215 13.82 9.89 6.65
N ASP A 216 14.11 10.96 7.33
CA ASP A 216 13.83 12.34 6.87
C ASP A 216 14.61 12.77 5.61
N PHE A 217 15.70 12.10 5.26
CA PHE A 217 16.50 12.38 4.06
C PHE A 217 16.30 11.36 2.93
N VAL A 218 15.17 10.61 2.96
CA VAL A 218 14.83 9.61 1.95
C VAL A 218 13.52 10.00 1.27
N THR A 219 13.57 10.26 -0.05
CA THR A 219 12.40 10.50 -0.91
C THR A 219 12.66 9.97 -2.31
N GLY A 220 11.60 9.56 -3.03
CA GLY A 220 11.68 8.99 -4.36
C GLY A 220 12.22 7.54 -4.41
N HIS A 221 12.45 6.92 -3.26
CA HIS A 221 13.02 5.58 -3.17
C HIS A 221 11.94 4.48 -3.28
N ILE A 222 12.31 3.40 -3.95
CA ILE A 222 11.53 2.17 -4.03
C ILE A 222 12.32 1.10 -3.26
N LEU A 223 11.92 0.85 -2.03
CA LEU A 223 12.60 -0.10 -1.14
C LEU A 223 12.08 -1.51 -1.37
N ASN A 224 12.92 -2.39 -1.89
CA ASN A 224 12.59 -3.80 -2.04
C ASN A 224 12.48 -4.48 -0.67
N VAL A 225 11.43 -5.29 -0.53
CA VAL A 225 11.19 -6.14 0.65
C VAL A 225 10.77 -7.52 0.12
N ASP A 226 11.67 -8.16 -0.59
CA ASP A 226 11.41 -9.34 -1.41
C ASP A 226 12.38 -10.50 -1.15
N GLY A 227 13.22 -10.40 -0.10
CA GLY A 227 14.22 -11.41 0.23
C GLY A 227 15.34 -11.52 -0.80
N GLY A 228 15.51 -10.49 -1.66
CA GLY A 228 16.49 -10.49 -2.76
C GLY A 228 15.99 -11.16 -4.04
N TYR A 229 14.68 -11.39 -4.16
CA TYR A 229 14.08 -12.01 -5.36
C TYR A 229 14.36 -11.18 -6.62
N VAL A 230 14.34 -9.87 -6.51
CA VAL A 230 14.69 -8.94 -7.59
C VAL A 230 15.92 -8.13 -7.18
N LEU A 231 17.06 -8.47 -7.73
CA LEU A 231 18.34 -7.77 -7.56
C LEU A 231 18.61 -6.78 -8.68
#